data_b118acf67873b8bdf49514e9b8a0b8b9
#
_entry.id   b118acf67873b8bdf49514e9b8a0b8b9
#
_cell.length_a   1.000
_cell.length_b   1.000
_cell.length_c   1.000
_cell.angle_alpha   90.00
_cell.angle_beta   90.00
_cell.angle_gamma   90.00
#
_symmetry.space_group_name_H-M   'P 1'
#
loop_
_entity.id
_entity.type
_entity.pdbx_description
1 polymer ?
#
loop_
_entity_poly.entity_id
_entity_poly.type
_entity_poly.pdbx_seq_one_letter_code
_entity_poly.pdbx_strand_id
1 'polypeptide(L)'
;MRSKNTSTGPRAGLLAACLFALAGCTVAPPRTDDPWEKFNRKMYAFNDAADRAVIRPTAVAYRKVTSPNARRVISNFFANLRMPITIVNDLLQAEPKDALRNTGRFVVNSTLGFGGFFDPASAMRMPLQETDFGVTLARWGLPEGPYLVVPFVGSTSVRDIWRMPADRALDPLGWYADSRDLKLHAEELPSMMYLVTLRARGLDAENLLDGVYDPYVFYRDAYRQRRLYEIYDGQPPAEAIEVLQGTDDLDIDALLDEQHEYEQKRAEPEKY
;
A
#
# COMPACT_ATOMS: atom_id res chain seq x y z
N MET A 1 -35.29 11.77 -48.09
CA MET A 1 -34.29 12.25 -47.12
C MET A 1 -33.45 11.11 -46.63
N ARG A 2 -32.19 10.98 -47.08
CA ARG A 2 -31.26 9.90 -46.72
C ARG A 2 -30.36 10.40 -45.61
N SER A 3 -30.51 9.86 -44.40
CA SER A 3 -29.61 10.11 -43.26
C SER A 3 -28.25 9.50 -43.57
N LYS A 4 -27.18 10.34 -43.57
CA LYS A 4 -25.80 9.89 -43.63
C LYS A 4 -25.34 9.52 -42.23
N ASN A 5 -25.31 8.21 -41.95
CA ASN A 5 -24.61 7.67 -40.79
C ASN A 5 -23.09 7.82 -41.03
N THR A 6 -22.47 8.76 -40.38
CA THR A 6 -21.00 8.86 -40.30
C THR A 6 -20.53 7.87 -39.24
N SER A 7 -20.16 6.66 -39.67
CA SER A 7 -19.43 5.71 -38.82
C SER A 7 -18.04 6.30 -38.52
N THR A 8 -17.84 6.76 -37.31
CA THR A 8 -16.49 7.06 -36.78
C THR A 8 -15.72 5.74 -36.73
N GLY A 9 -14.85 5.54 -37.72
CA GLY A 9 -14.09 4.32 -37.90
C GLY A 9 -13.07 4.08 -36.76
N PRO A 10 -12.53 2.85 -36.65
CA PRO A 10 -11.60 2.42 -35.58
C PRO A 10 -10.34 3.28 -35.45
N ARG A 11 -10.06 4.12 -36.46
CA ARG A 11 -8.93 5.06 -36.45
C ARG A 11 -9.09 6.22 -35.46
N ALA A 12 -10.32 6.66 -35.16
CA ALA A 12 -10.60 7.69 -34.18
C ALA A 12 -10.40 7.18 -32.74
N GLY A 13 -10.73 5.91 -32.48
CA GLY A 13 -10.47 5.25 -31.20
C GLY A 13 -8.97 5.05 -30.93
N LEU A 14 -8.21 4.68 -31.97
CA LEU A 14 -6.75 4.52 -31.85
C LEU A 14 -6.04 5.87 -31.60
N LEU A 15 -6.47 6.93 -32.28
CA LEU A 15 -5.92 8.29 -32.06
C LEU A 15 -6.25 8.83 -30.67
N ALA A 16 -7.44 8.56 -30.15
CA ALA A 16 -7.80 8.92 -28.77
C ALA A 16 -7.00 8.12 -27.73
N ALA A 17 -6.78 6.81 -27.96
CA ALA A 17 -5.94 5.99 -27.10
C ALA A 17 -4.47 6.42 -27.12
N CYS A 18 -3.93 6.80 -28.29
CA CYS A 18 -2.56 7.34 -28.40
C CYS A 18 -2.42 8.73 -27.75
N LEU A 19 -3.44 9.57 -27.81
CA LEU A 19 -3.43 10.88 -27.14
C LEU A 19 -3.52 10.74 -25.61
N PHE A 20 -4.26 9.75 -25.11
CA PHE A 20 -4.25 9.41 -23.68
C PHE A 20 -2.90 8.86 -23.22
N ALA A 21 -2.22 8.05 -24.04
CA ALA A 21 -0.89 7.52 -23.73
C ALA A 21 0.21 8.58 -23.71
N LEU A 22 0.05 9.69 -24.45
CA LEU A 22 1.02 10.80 -24.49
C LEU A 22 0.78 11.86 -23.38
N ALA A 23 -0.40 11.88 -22.77
CA ALA A 23 -0.73 12.83 -21.69
C ALA A 23 -0.30 12.37 -20.29
N GLY A 24 0.20 11.13 -20.14
CA GLY A 24 0.29 10.47 -18.87
C GLY A 24 1.67 10.11 -18.38
N CYS A 25 2.56 11.07 -18.14
CA CYS A 25 3.80 10.78 -17.40
C CYS A 25 4.07 11.80 -16.27
N THR A 26 3.06 12.52 -15.81
CA THR A 26 3.22 13.36 -14.63
C THR A 26 2.46 12.72 -13.47
N VAL A 27 3.21 12.20 -12.49
CA VAL A 27 2.64 11.77 -11.22
C VAL A 27 2.03 13.01 -10.54
N ALA A 28 0.76 12.91 -10.15
CA ALA A 28 0.11 13.99 -9.43
C ALA A 28 0.81 14.22 -8.07
N PRO A 29 0.94 15.48 -7.61
CA PRO A 29 1.56 15.76 -6.32
C PRO A 29 0.83 15.05 -5.18
N PRO A 30 1.55 14.66 -4.11
CA PRO A 30 0.94 14.02 -2.96
C PRO A 30 -0.07 14.95 -2.28
N ARG A 31 -1.13 14.36 -1.75
CA ARG A 31 -2.14 15.08 -0.99
C ARG A 31 -1.77 15.05 0.50
N THR A 32 -1.98 16.16 1.19
CA THR A 32 -1.58 16.35 2.58
C THR A 32 -2.77 16.51 3.53
N ASP A 33 -3.89 17.03 3.02
CA ASP A 33 -5.11 17.17 3.78
C ASP A 33 -5.84 15.83 4.00
N ASP A 34 -6.63 15.76 5.06
CA ASP A 34 -7.47 14.61 5.41
C ASP A 34 -8.94 15.06 5.64
N PRO A 35 -9.68 15.25 4.56
CA PRO A 35 -11.05 15.76 4.66
C PRO A 35 -12.01 14.78 5.39
N TRP A 36 -11.62 13.51 5.52
CA TRP A 36 -12.43 12.48 6.18
C TRP A 36 -11.85 12.04 7.54
N GLU A 37 -11.00 12.86 8.16
CA GLU A 37 -10.30 12.52 9.41
C GLU A 37 -11.23 11.98 10.50
N LYS A 38 -12.39 12.60 10.72
CA LYS A 38 -13.37 12.15 11.75
C LYS A 38 -13.88 10.73 11.49
N PHE A 39 -14.08 10.36 10.23
CA PHE A 39 -14.45 9.01 9.84
C PHE A 39 -13.26 8.07 9.98
N ASN A 40 -12.12 8.47 9.44
CA ASN A 40 -10.89 7.67 9.42
C ASN A 40 -10.41 7.34 10.83
N ARG A 41 -10.48 8.26 11.78
CA ARG A 41 -10.15 8.01 13.19
C ARG A 41 -11.05 6.95 13.83
N LYS A 42 -12.35 6.93 13.50
CA LYS A 42 -13.27 5.89 13.99
C LYS A 42 -12.94 4.52 13.41
N MET A 43 -12.61 4.46 12.12
CA MET A 43 -12.22 3.23 11.45
C MET A 43 -10.86 2.73 11.94
N TYR A 44 -9.92 3.66 12.18
CA TYR A 44 -8.64 3.33 12.81
C TYR A 44 -8.85 2.72 14.20
N ALA A 45 -9.66 3.35 15.06
CA ALA A 45 -9.96 2.82 16.40
C ALA A 45 -10.63 1.45 16.36
N PHE A 46 -11.50 1.21 15.37
CA PHE A 46 -12.11 -0.11 15.13
C PHE A 46 -11.05 -1.15 14.74
N ASN A 47 -10.17 -0.82 13.77
CA ASN A 47 -9.11 -1.71 13.33
C ASN A 47 -8.11 -2.00 14.45
N ASP A 48 -7.73 -1.01 15.24
CA ASP A 48 -6.84 -1.14 16.39
C ASP A 48 -7.46 -2.02 17.49
N ALA A 49 -8.76 -1.87 17.76
CA ALA A 49 -9.47 -2.75 18.68
C ALA A 49 -9.52 -4.21 18.17
N ALA A 50 -9.78 -4.41 16.87
CA ALA A 50 -9.79 -5.73 16.24
C ALA A 50 -8.38 -6.37 16.24
N ASP A 51 -7.34 -5.57 15.99
CA ASP A 51 -5.95 -6.03 16.06
C ASP A 51 -5.61 -6.48 17.47
N ARG A 52 -5.86 -5.67 18.48
CA ARG A 52 -5.59 -6.01 19.88
C ARG A 52 -6.37 -7.21 20.38
N ALA A 53 -7.61 -7.37 19.93
CA ALA A 53 -8.47 -8.46 20.37
C ALA A 53 -8.17 -9.80 19.70
N VAL A 54 -7.81 -9.81 18.42
CA VAL A 54 -7.73 -11.02 17.60
C VAL A 54 -6.42 -11.15 16.84
N ILE A 55 -6.06 -10.14 16.00
CA ILE A 55 -4.97 -10.31 15.03
C ILE A 55 -3.62 -10.37 15.75
N ARG A 56 -3.37 -9.46 16.68
CA ARG A 56 -2.13 -9.42 17.47
C ARG A 56 -1.93 -10.68 18.33
N PRO A 57 -2.90 -11.14 19.14
CA PRO A 57 -2.74 -12.40 19.89
C PRO A 57 -2.45 -13.59 18.98
N THR A 58 -3.12 -13.69 17.82
CA THR A 58 -2.87 -14.74 16.84
C THR A 58 -1.45 -14.65 16.26
N ALA A 59 -0.98 -13.44 15.93
CA ALA A 59 0.38 -13.22 15.44
C ALA A 59 1.45 -13.57 16.49
N VAL A 60 1.21 -13.24 17.76
CA VAL A 60 2.09 -13.62 18.88
C VAL A 60 2.11 -15.14 19.04
N ALA A 61 0.95 -15.81 19.03
CA ALA A 61 0.87 -17.27 19.08
C ALA A 61 1.60 -17.92 17.91
N TYR A 62 1.38 -17.41 16.69
CA TYR A 62 2.09 -17.86 15.50
C TYR A 62 3.63 -17.73 15.65
N ARG A 63 4.12 -16.59 16.18
CA ARG A 63 5.56 -16.42 16.46
C ARG A 63 6.11 -17.39 17.50
N LYS A 64 5.31 -17.77 18.49
CA LYS A 64 5.72 -18.73 19.55
C LYS A 64 5.85 -20.16 19.01
N VAL A 65 4.98 -20.56 18.08
CA VAL A 65 4.96 -21.95 17.55
C VAL A 65 5.79 -22.12 16.28
N THR A 66 6.26 -21.03 15.66
CA THR A 66 7.04 -21.08 14.41
C THR A 66 8.45 -20.55 14.62
N SER A 67 9.44 -21.23 14.03
CA SER A 67 10.81 -20.73 14.01
C SER A 67 10.97 -19.53 13.03
N PRO A 68 12.00 -18.68 13.21
CA PRO A 68 12.30 -17.60 12.24
C PRO A 68 12.46 -18.11 10.81
N ASN A 69 13.07 -19.27 10.62
CA ASN A 69 13.24 -19.88 9.30
C ASN A 69 11.91 -20.33 8.70
N ALA A 70 11.03 -20.96 9.47
CA ALA A 70 9.69 -21.34 9.01
C ALA A 70 8.88 -20.11 8.59
N ARG A 71 8.93 -19.03 9.36
CA ARG A 71 8.26 -17.76 9.01
C ARG A 71 8.80 -17.16 7.71
N ARG A 72 10.12 -17.22 7.48
CA ARG A 72 10.75 -16.76 6.24
C ARG A 72 10.24 -17.56 5.04
N VAL A 73 10.24 -18.89 5.16
CA VAL A 73 9.75 -19.81 4.13
C VAL A 73 8.28 -19.53 3.77
N ILE A 74 7.42 -19.36 4.75
CA ILE A 74 6.01 -19.01 4.54
C ILE A 74 5.88 -17.63 3.87
N SER A 75 6.67 -16.67 4.30
CA SER A 75 6.69 -15.32 3.70
C SER A 75 7.12 -15.34 2.25
N ASN A 76 8.16 -16.09 1.91
CA ASN A 76 8.64 -16.23 0.54
C ASN A 76 7.58 -16.85 -0.36
N PHE A 77 6.89 -17.87 0.14
CA PHE A 77 5.79 -18.51 -0.59
C PHE A 77 4.69 -17.49 -0.95
N PHE A 78 4.20 -16.69 0.01
CA PHE A 78 3.20 -15.67 -0.29
C PHE A 78 3.72 -14.56 -1.20
N ALA A 79 4.98 -14.13 -1.04
CA ALA A 79 5.58 -13.17 -1.95
C ALA A 79 5.65 -13.71 -3.38
N ASN A 80 6.02 -14.99 -3.55
CA ASN A 80 6.05 -15.63 -4.87
C ASN A 80 4.65 -15.76 -5.50
N LEU A 81 3.63 -16.05 -4.69
CA LEU A 81 2.25 -16.11 -5.19
C LEU A 81 1.72 -14.76 -5.68
N ARG A 82 2.22 -13.65 -5.14
CA ARG A 82 1.85 -12.30 -5.56
C ARG A 82 2.63 -11.81 -6.79
N MET A 83 3.70 -12.50 -7.19
CA MET A 83 4.52 -12.11 -8.35
C MET A 83 3.72 -11.90 -9.65
N PRO A 84 2.72 -12.74 -10.01
CA PRO A 84 1.92 -12.49 -11.20
C PRO A 84 1.21 -11.13 -11.19
N ILE A 85 0.71 -10.69 -10.02
CA ILE A 85 0.09 -9.37 -9.84
C ILE A 85 1.12 -8.27 -10.12
N THR A 86 2.31 -8.39 -9.52
CA THR A 86 3.43 -7.47 -9.73
C THR A 86 3.83 -7.40 -11.21
N ILE A 87 4.03 -8.54 -11.88
CA ILE A 87 4.44 -8.60 -13.29
C ILE A 87 3.43 -7.91 -14.20
N VAL A 88 2.13 -8.12 -13.97
CA VAL A 88 1.09 -7.45 -14.76
C VAL A 88 1.11 -5.93 -14.51
N ASN A 89 1.27 -5.52 -13.28
CA ASN A 89 1.35 -4.08 -12.95
C ASN A 89 2.61 -3.45 -13.55
N ASP A 90 3.78 -4.10 -13.52
CA ASP A 90 5.00 -3.63 -14.19
C ASP A 90 4.75 -3.39 -15.70
N LEU A 91 4.05 -4.32 -16.36
CA LEU A 91 3.68 -4.16 -17.78
C LEU A 91 2.72 -2.99 -18.01
N LEU A 92 1.72 -2.83 -17.14
CA LEU A 92 0.77 -1.71 -17.20
C LEU A 92 1.43 -0.35 -16.93
N GLN A 93 2.53 -0.35 -16.18
CA GLN A 93 3.37 0.81 -15.88
C GLN A 93 4.39 1.10 -16.98
N ALA A 94 4.43 0.31 -18.04
CA ALA A 94 5.41 0.37 -19.12
C ALA A 94 6.87 0.17 -18.64
N GLU A 95 7.06 -0.71 -17.63
CA GLU A 95 8.36 -1.05 -17.03
C GLU A 95 8.80 -2.47 -17.44
N PRO A 96 9.19 -2.70 -18.72
CA PRO A 96 9.48 -4.05 -19.20
C PRO A 96 10.72 -4.68 -18.56
N LYS A 97 11.65 -3.88 -18.05
CA LYS A 97 12.83 -4.39 -17.34
C LYS A 97 12.45 -5.03 -16.00
N ASP A 98 11.54 -4.39 -15.29
CA ASP A 98 11.06 -4.85 -13.99
C ASP A 98 10.13 -6.03 -14.17
N ALA A 99 9.24 -5.99 -15.17
CA ALA A 99 8.42 -7.13 -15.56
C ALA A 99 9.27 -8.37 -15.89
N LEU A 100 10.37 -8.20 -16.65
CA LEU A 100 11.28 -9.30 -16.98
C LEU A 100 12.03 -9.83 -15.76
N ARG A 101 12.53 -8.93 -14.89
CA ARG A 101 13.18 -9.30 -13.63
C ARG A 101 12.23 -10.06 -12.72
N ASN A 102 11.01 -9.56 -12.51
CA ASN A 102 10.01 -10.19 -11.65
C ASN A 102 9.51 -11.51 -12.24
N THR A 103 9.39 -11.63 -13.57
CA THR A 103 9.15 -12.92 -14.25
C THR A 103 10.26 -13.90 -13.98
N GLY A 104 11.54 -13.49 -14.11
CA GLY A 104 12.71 -14.31 -13.78
C GLY A 104 12.70 -14.78 -12.32
N ARG A 105 12.38 -13.88 -11.38
CA ARG A 105 12.21 -14.23 -9.95
C ARG A 105 11.12 -15.28 -9.77
N PHE A 106 9.94 -15.04 -10.36
CA PHE A 106 8.82 -15.98 -10.27
C PHE A 106 9.18 -17.37 -10.76
N VAL A 107 9.81 -17.46 -11.94
CA VAL A 107 10.24 -18.74 -12.53
C VAL A 107 11.28 -19.44 -11.66
N VAL A 108 12.34 -18.72 -11.26
CA VAL A 108 13.42 -19.28 -10.42
C VAL A 108 12.90 -19.73 -9.07
N ASN A 109 12.10 -18.91 -8.40
CA ASN A 109 11.57 -19.26 -7.08
C ASN A 109 10.50 -20.36 -7.16
N SER A 110 9.69 -20.41 -8.23
CA SER A 110 8.71 -21.48 -8.41
C SER A 110 9.35 -22.83 -8.76
N THR A 111 10.47 -22.84 -9.48
CA THR A 111 11.18 -24.07 -9.89
C THR A 111 12.25 -24.47 -8.87
N LEU A 112 13.32 -23.69 -8.77
CA LEU A 112 14.44 -23.98 -7.87
C LEU A 112 14.11 -23.70 -6.40
N GLY A 113 13.16 -22.81 -6.15
CA GLY A 113 12.68 -22.47 -4.81
C GLY A 113 11.51 -23.31 -4.31
N PHE A 114 11.18 -24.42 -4.98
CA PHE A 114 10.07 -25.32 -4.60
C PHE A 114 8.75 -24.61 -4.42
N GLY A 115 8.26 -23.95 -5.49
CA GLY A 115 6.99 -23.20 -5.45
C GLY A 115 7.06 -21.87 -4.69
N GLY A 116 8.26 -21.35 -4.45
CA GLY A 116 8.49 -20.09 -3.75
C GLY A 116 8.75 -20.22 -2.25
N PHE A 117 8.84 -21.43 -1.70
CA PHE A 117 9.24 -21.61 -0.30
C PHE A 117 10.66 -21.07 -0.03
N PHE A 118 11.56 -21.23 -1.00
CA PHE A 118 12.90 -20.65 -0.96
C PHE A 118 13.01 -19.49 -1.95
N ASP A 119 13.98 -18.59 -1.72
CA ASP A 119 14.23 -17.42 -2.57
C ASP A 119 15.65 -17.43 -3.16
N PRO A 120 15.96 -18.38 -4.07
CA PRO A 120 17.25 -18.39 -4.79
C PRO A 120 17.40 -17.15 -5.70
N ALA A 121 16.34 -16.53 -6.16
CA ALA A 121 16.40 -15.33 -6.99
C ALA A 121 17.09 -14.16 -6.27
N SER A 122 16.90 -13.99 -4.96
CA SER A 122 17.62 -12.98 -4.18
C SER A 122 19.14 -13.27 -4.13
N ALA A 123 19.54 -14.53 -4.04
CA ALA A 123 20.95 -14.91 -4.12
C ALA A 123 21.55 -14.62 -5.52
N MET A 124 20.74 -14.63 -6.57
CA MET A 124 21.11 -14.25 -7.94
C MET A 124 21.08 -12.73 -8.19
N ARG A 125 21.02 -11.91 -7.15
CA ARG A 125 20.95 -10.44 -7.21
C ARG A 125 19.74 -9.89 -7.99
N MET A 126 18.63 -10.59 -7.94
CA MET A 126 17.34 -10.11 -8.41
C MET A 126 16.55 -9.59 -7.21
N PRO A 127 16.56 -8.28 -6.87
CA PRO A 127 15.85 -7.75 -5.71
C PRO A 127 14.34 -7.91 -5.86
N LEU A 128 13.65 -8.13 -4.76
CA LEU A 128 12.20 -8.12 -4.72
C LEU A 128 11.71 -6.67 -4.79
N GLN A 129 10.95 -6.34 -5.81
CA GLN A 129 10.20 -5.10 -5.91
C GLN A 129 8.74 -5.47 -6.15
N GLU A 130 7.90 -5.17 -5.19
CA GLU A 130 6.46 -5.39 -5.30
C GLU A 130 5.81 -4.10 -5.77
N THR A 131 4.87 -4.21 -6.68
CA THR A 131 3.99 -3.11 -7.10
C THR A 131 2.55 -3.60 -7.16
N ASP A 132 1.61 -2.67 -7.19
CA ASP A 132 0.18 -2.93 -7.20
C ASP A 132 -0.57 -1.98 -8.16
N PHE A 133 -1.87 -2.24 -8.35
CA PHE A 133 -2.68 -1.43 -9.25
C PHE A 133 -2.85 0.03 -8.78
N GLY A 134 -2.73 0.32 -7.47
CA GLY A 134 -2.73 1.70 -6.96
C GLY A 134 -1.51 2.49 -7.43
N VAL A 135 -0.32 1.86 -7.45
CA VAL A 135 0.90 2.45 -8.03
C VAL A 135 0.74 2.66 -9.54
N THR A 136 0.16 1.68 -10.23
CA THR A 136 -0.14 1.79 -11.67
C THR A 136 -1.02 3.01 -11.95
N LEU A 137 -2.10 3.21 -11.20
CA LEU A 137 -2.97 4.37 -11.34
C LEU A 137 -2.23 5.69 -11.06
N ALA A 138 -1.33 5.71 -10.06
CA ALA A 138 -0.51 6.87 -9.76
C ALA A 138 0.41 7.24 -10.93
N ARG A 139 1.07 6.26 -11.53
CA ARG A 139 1.96 6.44 -12.70
C ARG A 139 1.19 6.84 -13.96
N TRP A 140 -0.09 6.50 -14.03
CA TRP A 140 -1.00 7.00 -15.07
C TRP A 140 -1.48 8.43 -14.80
N GLY A 141 -1.02 9.08 -13.73
CA GLY A 141 -1.35 10.45 -13.38
C GLY A 141 -2.64 10.62 -12.59
N LEU A 142 -3.27 9.54 -12.11
CA LEU A 142 -4.43 9.68 -11.23
C LEU A 142 -3.99 10.25 -9.86
N PRO A 143 -4.64 11.32 -9.38
CA PRO A 143 -4.35 11.88 -8.06
C PRO A 143 -4.72 10.87 -6.97
N GLU A 144 -4.01 10.95 -5.83
CA GLU A 144 -4.24 10.07 -4.67
C GLU A 144 -5.69 10.12 -4.18
N GLY A 145 -6.30 11.32 -4.23
CA GLY A 145 -7.59 11.56 -3.62
C GLY A 145 -7.51 11.57 -2.09
N PRO A 146 -8.67 11.66 -1.39
CA PRO A 146 -8.71 11.63 0.06
C PRO A 146 -8.12 10.35 0.65
N TYR A 147 -7.40 10.50 1.77
CA TYR A 147 -6.97 9.38 2.60
C TYR A 147 -8.19 8.67 3.20
N LEU A 148 -8.13 7.36 3.29
CA LEU A 148 -9.21 6.51 3.75
C LEU A 148 -8.68 5.38 4.63
N VAL A 149 -9.34 5.12 5.76
CA VAL A 149 -9.12 3.91 6.55
C VAL A 149 -10.30 2.96 6.34
N VAL A 150 -9.99 1.76 5.85
CA VAL A 150 -11.00 0.72 5.58
C VAL A 150 -10.98 -0.33 6.69
N PRO A 151 -12.17 -0.78 7.17
CA PRO A 151 -12.24 -1.86 8.15
C PRO A 151 -11.47 -3.10 7.70
N PHE A 152 -10.65 -3.66 8.59
CA PHE A 152 -9.79 -4.83 8.41
C PHE A 152 -8.66 -4.69 7.36
N VAL A 153 -8.71 -3.67 6.52
CA VAL A 153 -7.69 -3.42 5.49
C VAL A 153 -6.65 -2.41 5.95
N GLY A 154 -7.08 -1.40 6.70
CA GLY A 154 -6.21 -0.34 7.20
C GLY A 154 -6.13 0.87 6.26
N SER A 155 -4.96 1.52 6.26
CA SER A 155 -4.68 2.74 5.52
C SER A 155 -4.69 2.54 4.01
N THR A 156 -5.40 3.40 3.30
CA THR A 156 -5.51 3.45 1.84
C THR A 156 -5.86 4.88 1.38
N SER A 157 -6.10 5.07 0.09
CA SER A 157 -6.66 6.29 -0.48
C SER A 157 -7.78 5.97 -1.47
N VAL A 158 -8.51 6.98 -1.93
CA VAL A 158 -9.56 6.78 -2.95
C VAL A 158 -9.00 6.20 -4.25
N ARG A 159 -7.76 6.54 -4.62
CA ARG A 159 -7.06 5.90 -5.75
C ARG A 159 -6.67 4.48 -5.42
N ASP A 160 -6.01 4.27 -4.30
CA ASP A 160 -5.34 3.01 -4.00
C ASP A 160 -6.31 1.89 -3.56
N ILE A 161 -7.56 2.23 -3.19
CA ILE A 161 -8.58 1.23 -2.88
C ILE A 161 -8.90 0.35 -4.09
N TRP A 162 -8.71 0.86 -5.32
CA TRP A 162 -8.96 0.11 -6.56
C TRP A 162 -7.98 -1.05 -6.77
N ARG A 163 -6.84 -1.06 -6.04
CA ARG A 163 -5.95 -2.23 -6.02
C ARG A 163 -6.66 -3.50 -5.54
N MET A 164 -7.64 -3.38 -4.63
CA MET A 164 -8.30 -4.54 -4.05
C MET A 164 -9.05 -5.37 -5.10
N PRO A 165 -10.01 -4.82 -5.89
CA PRO A 165 -10.67 -5.58 -6.92
C PRO A 165 -9.73 -5.94 -8.08
N ALA A 166 -8.78 -5.08 -8.45
CA ALA A 166 -7.85 -5.34 -9.54
C ALA A 166 -6.86 -6.46 -9.20
N ASP A 167 -6.19 -6.38 -8.05
CA ASP A 167 -5.24 -7.40 -7.60
C ASP A 167 -5.96 -8.72 -7.32
N ARG A 168 -7.22 -8.69 -6.82
CA ARG A 168 -8.04 -9.90 -6.66
C ARG A 168 -8.32 -10.57 -8.00
N ALA A 169 -8.63 -9.79 -9.03
CA ALA A 169 -8.85 -10.32 -10.38
C ALA A 169 -7.59 -10.95 -11.01
N LEU A 170 -6.42 -10.60 -10.50
CA LEU A 170 -5.12 -11.11 -10.94
C LEU A 170 -4.55 -12.20 -10.01
N ASP A 171 -5.24 -12.51 -8.91
CA ASP A 171 -4.78 -13.48 -7.90
C ASP A 171 -4.93 -14.93 -8.39
N PRO A 172 -3.82 -15.67 -8.62
CA PRO A 172 -3.90 -17.06 -9.08
C PRO A 172 -4.58 -18.00 -8.08
N LEU A 173 -4.46 -17.71 -6.77
CA LEU A 173 -5.11 -18.51 -5.73
C LEU A 173 -6.62 -18.33 -5.77
N GLY A 174 -7.09 -17.09 -5.94
CA GLY A 174 -8.51 -16.81 -6.13
C GLY A 174 -9.07 -17.57 -7.32
N TRP A 175 -8.42 -17.53 -8.47
CA TRP A 175 -8.85 -18.27 -9.66
C TRP A 175 -8.85 -19.79 -9.45
N TYR A 176 -7.83 -20.33 -8.77
CA TYR A 176 -7.79 -21.76 -8.48
C TYR A 176 -8.93 -22.17 -7.54
N ALA A 177 -9.18 -21.40 -6.48
CA ALA A 177 -10.26 -21.66 -5.54
C ALA A 177 -11.63 -21.62 -6.22
N ASP A 178 -11.88 -20.59 -7.02
CA ASP A 178 -13.12 -20.43 -7.80
C ASP A 178 -13.31 -21.58 -8.79
N SER A 179 -12.24 -22.02 -9.48
CA SER A 179 -12.30 -23.10 -10.48
C SER A 179 -12.62 -24.49 -9.89
N ARG A 180 -12.38 -24.66 -8.59
CA ARG A 180 -12.57 -25.95 -7.88
C ARG A 180 -13.88 -26.04 -7.08
N ASP A 181 -14.72 -24.98 -7.12
CA ASP A 181 -15.94 -24.88 -6.27
C ASP A 181 -15.65 -25.27 -4.81
N LEU A 182 -14.48 -24.85 -4.33
CA LEU A 182 -14.06 -25.10 -2.96
C LEU A 182 -14.93 -24.28 -2.02
N LYS A 183 -16.14 -24.78 -1.77
CA LYS A 183 -17.15 -24.18 -0.86
C LYS A 183 -16.70 -24.09 0.59
N LEU A 184 -15.54 -24.63 0.93
CA LEU A 184 -14.91 -24.34 2.18
C LEU A 184 -14.24 -22.97 2.06
N HIS A 185 -14.36 -22.16 3.10
CA HIS A 185 -13.60 -20.92 3.36
C HIS A 185 -12.06 -21.04 3.15
N ALA A 186 -11.64 -22.05 2.39
CA ALA A 186 -10.25 -22.35 2.05
C ALA A 186 -9.59 -21.26 1.21
N GLU A 187 -10.37 -20.46 0.48
CA GLU A 187 -9.88 -19.29 -0.24
C GLU A 187 -9.51 -18.14 0.72
N GLU A 188 -10.14 -18.07 1.88
CA GLU A 188 -9.86 -17.06 2.89
C GLU A 188 -8.65 -17.42 3.77
N LEU A 189 -8.38 -18.71 3.97
CA LEU A 189 -7.29 -19.19 4.82
C LEU A 189 -5.90 -18.69 4.39
N PRO A 190 -5.52 -18.71 3.09
CA PRO A 190 -4.25 -18.15 2.64
C PRO A 190 -4.16 -16.65 2.90
N SER A 191 -5.24 -15.92 2.69
CA SER A 191 -5.30 -14.47 2.92
C SER A 191 -5.18 -14.14 4.42
N MET A 192 -5.87 -14.90 5.29
CA MET A 192 -5.75 -14.77 6.74
C MET A 192 -4.35 -15.14 7.22
N MET A 193 -3.76 -16.22 6.71
CA MET A 193 -2.39 -16.63 7.04
C MET A 193 -1.37 -15.58 6.60
N TYR A 194 -1.56 -15.00 5.43
CA TYR A 194 -0.74 -13.89 4.95
C TYR A 194 -0.85 -12.68 5.90
N LEU A 195 -2.07 -12.29 6.31
CA LEU A 195 -2.29 -11.22 7.26
C LEU A 195 -1.58 -11.48 8.61
N VAL A 196 -1.72 -12.70 9.16
CA VAL A 196 -1.02 -13.09 10.38
C VAL A 196 0.49 -13.01 10.22
N THR A 197 1.02 -13.44 9.07
CA THR A 197 2.45 -13.39 8.77
C THR A 197 2.95 -11.95 8.68
N LEU A 198 2.20 -11.05 8.03
CA LEU A 198 2.51 -9.62 7.97
C LEU A 198 2.49 -9.00 9.37
N ARG A 199 1.44 -9.27 10.15
CA ARG A 199 1.33 -8.74 11.52
C ARG A 199 2.44 -9.26 12.44
N ALA A 200 2.81 -10.52 12.29
CA ALA A 200 3.90 -11.12 13.04
C ALA A 200 5.27 -10.46 12.75
N ARG A 201 5.50 -9.98 11.53
CA ARG A 201 6.68 -9.15 11.20
C ARG A 201 6.60 -7.78 11.85
N GLY A 202 5.41 -7.17 11.87
CA GLY A 202 5.19 -5.86 12.48
C GLY A 202 5.31 -5.83 14.00
N LEU A 203 5.30 -6.96 14.70
CA LEU A 203 5.47 -7.00 16.15
C LEU A 203 6.82 -6.42 16.63
N ASP A 204 7.86 -6.52 15.82
CA ASP A 204 9.19 -5.98 16.17
C ASP A 204 9.25 -4.44 16.06
N ALA A 205 8.30 -3.86 15.32
CA ALA A 205 8.17 -2.41 15.14
C ALA A 205 7.19 -1.75 16.13
N GLU A 206 6.55 -2.52 17.02
CA GLU A 206 5.58 -1.95 17.99
C GLU A 206 6.22 -0.90 18.89
N ASN A 207 7.49 -1.06 19.25
CA ASN A 207 8.23 -0.09 20.07
C ASN A 207 8.38 1.29 19.38
N LEU A 208 8.22 1.37 18.07
CA LEU A 208 8.23 2.65 17.34
C LEU A 208 7.02 3.54 17.67
N LEU A 209 5.96 2.92 18.22
CA LEU A 209 4.76 3.63 18.66
C LEU A 209 4.86 4.11 20.11
N ASP A 210 5.87 3.64 20.85
CA ASP A 210 6.08 4.06 22.24
C ASP A 210 6.45 5.55 22.25
N GLY A 211 5.59 6.37 22.86
CA GLY A 211 5.79 7.81 22.93
C GLY A 211 5.19 8.62 21.75
N VAL A 212 4.56 7.97 20.77
CA VAL A 212 3.85 8.68 19.72
C VAL A 212 2.58 9.31 20.29
N TYR A 213 2.49 10.65 20.17
CA TYR A 213 1.35 11.41 20.68
C TYR A 213 0.02 11.05 19.99
N ASP A 214 0.04 10.91 18.67
CA ASP A 214 -1.14 10.55 17.86
C ASP A 214 -0.83 9.39 16.91
N PRO A 215 -1.12 8.14 17.31
CA PRO A 215 -0.88 6.97 16.46
C PRO A 215 -1.64 7.01 15.12
N TYR A 216 -2.81 7.62 15.07
CA TYR A 216 -3.56 7.74 13.80
C TYR A 216 -2.78 8.59 12.78
N VAL A 217 -2.29 9.75 13.19
CA VAL A 217 -1.48 10.64 12.34
C VAL A 217 -0.22 9.90 11.89
N PHE A 218 0.47 9.25 12.83
CA PHE A 218 1.66 8.43 12.50
C PHE A 218 1.40 7.39 11.40
N TYR A 219 0.30 6.61 11.50
CA TYR A 219 -0.03 5.61 10.49
C TYR A 219 -0.44 6.23 9.17
N ARG A 220 -1.15 7.36 9.17
CA ARG A 220 -1.51 8.10 7.96
C ARG A 220 -0.26 8.56 7.21
N ASP A 221 0.67 9.19 7.92
CA ASP A 221 1.86 9.78 7.32
C ASP A 221 2.86 8.71 6.89
N ALA A 222 3.03 7.65 7.69
CA ALA A 222 3.80 6.47 7.29
C ALA A 222 3.24 5.79 6.04
N TYR A 223 1.90 5.70 5.90
CA TYR A 223 1.26 5.21 4.68
C TYR A 223 1.61 6.08 3.48
N ARG A 224 1.44 7.41 3.58
CA ARG A 224 1.70 8.36 2.50
C ARG A 224 3.17 8.33 2.09
N GLN A 225 4.07 8.35 3.05
CA GLN A 225 5.50 8.27 2.80
C GLN A 225 5.86 6.96 2.08
N ARG A 226 5.37 5.83 2.58
CA ARG A 226 5.60 4.53 1.93
C ARG A 226 5.09 4.52 0.49
N ARG A 227 3.86 5.01 0.25
CA ARG A 227 3.28 5.07 -1.10
C ARG A 227 4.08 5.95 -2.04
N LEU A 228 4.60 7.08 -1.54
CA LEU A 228 5.47 7.94 -2.33
C LEU A 228 6.72 7.18 -2.79
N TYR A 229 7.38 6.45 -1.88
CA TYR A 229 8.55 5.65 -2.23
C TYR A 229 8.22 4.50 -3.19
N GLU A 230 7.07 3.84 -3.06
CA GLU A 230 6.62 2.79 -3.98
C GLU A 230 6.35 3.35 -5.39
N ILE A 231 5.76 4.54 -5.52
CA ILE A 231 5.46 5.17 -6.82
C ILE A 231 6.75 5.54 -7.58
N TYR A 232 7.79 5.93 -6.87
CA TYR A 232 9.07 6.39 -7.44
C TYR A 232 10.22 5.38 -7.28
N ASP A 233 9.91 4.09 -7.10
CA ASP A 233 10.91 3.00 -6.97
C ASP A 233 12.01 3.28 -5.94
N GLY A 234 11.64 3.89 -4.82
CA GLY A 234 12.54 4.23 -3.73
C GLY A 234 13.32 5.54 -3.90
N GLN A 235 13.08 6.28 -4.98
CA GLN A 235 13.77 7.54 -5.31
C GLN A 235 12.80 8.69 -5.59
N PRO A 236 11.96 9.08 -4.63
CA PRO A 236 11.04 10.18 -4.84
C PRO A 236 11.80 11.51 -5.04
N PRO A 237 11.30 12.41 -5.90
CA PRO A 237 11.89 13.73 -6.08
C PRO A 237 11.80 14.54 -4.78
N ALA A 238 12.79 15.42 -4.55
CA ALA A 238 12.89 16.21 -3.32
C ALA A 238 11.62 17.05 -3.10
N GLU A 239 11.05 17.61 -4.15
CA GLU A 239 9.84 18.41 -4.09
C GLU A 239 8.63 17.62 -3.56
N ALA A 240 8.53 16.33 -3.91
CA ALA A 240 7.45 15.48 -3.44
C ALA A 240 7.63 15.08 -1.96
N ILE A 241 8.88 14.96 -1.52
CA ILE A 241 9.20 14.73 -0.10
C ILE A 241 8.88 16.00 0.71
N GLU A 242 9.31 17.16 0.23
CA GLU A 242 9.08 18.45 0.87
C GLU A 242 7.58 18.75 1.04
N VAL A 243 6.76 18.45 0.00
CA VAL A 243 5.31 18.58 0.10
C VAL A 243 4.72 17.71 1.22
N LEU A 244 5.20 16.49 1.41
CA LEU A 244 4.72 15.63 2.52
C LEU A 244 5.23 16.07 3.89
N GLN A 245 6.43 16.66 3.97
CA GLN A 245 7.03 17.14 5.21
C GLN A 245 6.56 18.56 5.55
N GLY A 246 6.37 19.43 4.56
CA GLY A 246 6.01 20.83 4.74
C GLY A 246 4.55 21.06 5.16
N THR A 247 3.75 20.01 5.26
CA THR A 247 2.41 20.08 5.88
C THR A 247 2.41 19.77 7.37
N ASP A 248 3.54 19.27 7.88
CA ASP A 248 3.88 19.25 9.30
C ASP A 248 4.67 20.50 9.72
N ASP A 249 4.69 21.57 8.93
CA ASP A 249 4.91 22.90 9.48
C ASP A 249 3.74 23.19 10.48
N LEU A 250 3.78 22.46 11.57
CA LEU A 250 3.43 22.99 12.86
C LEU A 250 4.12 24.33 12.86
N ASP A 251 3.36 25.40 12.79
CA ASP A 251 3.88 26.75 12.96
C ASP A 251 4.54 26.75 14.33
N ILE A 252 5.84 26.34 14.33
CA ILE A 252 6.63 26.21 15.55
C ILE A 252 6.63 27.58 16.24
N ASP A 253 6.57 28.66 15.45
CA ASP A 253 6.47 30.02 15.96
C ASP A 253 5.10 30.22 16.64
N ALA A 254 4.00 29.75 16.06
CA ALA A 254 2.66 29.79 16.69
C ALA A 254 2.59 28.93 17.96
N LEU A 255 3.23 27.75 17.99
CA LEU A 255 3.29 26.89 19.18
C LEU A 255 4.19 27.49 20.27
N LEU A 256 5.29 28.13 19.88
CA LEU A 256 6.15 28.85 20.83
C LEU A 256 5.43 30.07 21.38
N ASP A 257 4.66 30.80 20.59
CA ASP A 257 3.85 31.91 21.03
C ASP A 257 2.73 31.45 21.98
N GLU A 258 2.05 30.33 21.70
CA GLU A 258 1.05 29.74 22.60
C GLU A 258 1.67 29.23 23.92
N GLN A 259 2.85 28.64 23.90
CA GLN A 259 3.60 28.29 25.10
C GLN A 259 4.01 29.54 25.92
N HIS A 260 4.50 30.56 25.27
CA HIS A 260 4.87 31.83 25.95
C HIS A 260 3.63 32.50 26.55
N GLU A 261 2.50 32.51 25.85
CA GLU A 261 1.24 33.05 26.39
C GLU A 261 0.73 32.25 27.60
N TYR A 262 0.86 30.91 27.56
CA TYR A 262 0.52 30.05 28.69
C TYR A 262 1.42 30.25 29.89
N GLU A 263 2.73 30.41 29.68
CA GLU A 263 3.68 30.69 30.74
C GLU A 263 3.47 32.07 31.34
N GLN A 264 3.16 33.10 30.54
CA GLN A 264 2.81 34.45 31.03
C GLN A 264 1.54 34.44 31.87
N LYS A 265 0.47 33.75 31.43
CA LYS A 265 -0.76 33.60 32.20
C LYS A 265 -0.56 32.85 33.51
N ARG A 266 0.41 31.93 33.56
CA ARG A 266 0.75 31.19 34.77
C ARG A 266 1.66 31.97 35.74
N ALA A 267 2.40 32.95 35.24
CA ALA A 267 3.29 33.79 36.01
C ALA A 267 2.59 35.05 36.61
N GLU A 268 1.39 35.39 36.14
CA GLU A 268 0.58 36.46 36.75
C GLU A 268 0.07 36.01 38.14
N PRO A 269 0.47 36.68 39.24
CA PRO A 269 -0.04 36.33 40.56
C PRO A 269 -1.54 36.65 40.63
N GLU A 270 -2.35 35.68 41.09
CA GLU A 270 -3.76 35.89 41.41
C GLU A 270 -3.91 37.11 42.32
N LYS A 271 -4.46 38.15 41.77
CA LYS A 271 -4.87 39.33 42.58
C LYS A 271 -6.10 38.96 43.36
N TYR A 272 -5.90 38.61 44.64
CA TYR A 272 -6.92 38.63 45.67
C TYR A 272 -7.01 40.01 46.30
#